data_a53f654123ce1618ae8ecae37188c7b3
#
_entry.id   a53f654123ce1618ae8ecae37188c7b3
#
_cell.length_a   1.000
_cell.length_b   1.000
_cell.length_c   1.000
_cell.angle_alpha   90.00
_cell.angle_beta   90.00
_cell.angle_gamma   90.00
#
_symmetry.space_group_name_H-M   'P 1'
#
loop_
_entity.id
_entity.type
_entity.pdbx_description
1 polymer ?
#
loop_
_entity_poly.entity_id
_entity_poly.type
_entity_poly.pdbx_seq_one_letter_code
_entity_poly.pdbx_strand_id
1 'polypeptide(L)'
;TFLKGLHHADIAFDRFIYVANAAAAREALALGASRFTVSYEAPDPQALFAAFPDKANAVIYQDLPLFISETCPYASAAGKCLKCGGCRQQTITSRYGTFVSVMKHCRHFLLNEKPHLRKKEAEGAQWRQIDFMYRNWTPQAAVDTFRKIV
;
A
#
# COMPACT_ATOMS: atom_id res chain seq x y z
N THR A 1 16.89 -21.28 4.62
CA THR A 1 15.96 -20.12 4.48
C THR A 1 14.91 -20.49 3.44
N PHE A 2 13.62 -20.36 3.78
CA PHE A 2 12.47 -20.79 2.95
C PHE A 2 12.55 -20.25 1.49
N LEU A 3 12.91 -18.98 1.31
CA LEU A 3 12.99 -18.35 -0.02
C LEU A 3 14.08 -18.96 -0.91
N LYS A 4 15.18 -19.44 -0.34
CA LYS A 4 16.24 -20.13 -1.11
C LYS A 4 15.82 -21.46 -1.71
N GLY A 5 14.71 -22.06 -1.24
CA GLY A 5 14.10 -23.26 -1.81
C GLY A 5 13.21 -23.02 -3.02
N LEU A 6 12.89 -21.76 -3.34
CA LEU A 6 11.97 -21.38 -4.44
C LEU A 6 12.78 -21.01 -5.72
N HIS A 7 13.64 -21.89 -6.18
CA HIS A 7 14.61 -21.64 -7.25
C HIS A 7 14.03 -21.20 -8.62
N HIS A 8 12.72 -21.30 -8.82
CA HIS A 8 12.06 -20.96 -10.10
C HIS A 8 10.96 -19.91 -9.94
N ALA A 9 10.77 -19.31 -8.75
CA ALA A 9 9.74 -18.32 -8.52
C ALA A 9 10.31 -16.90 -8.70
N ASP A 10 9.57 -16.05 -9.43
CA ASP A 10 9.83 -14.61 -9.46
C ASP A 10 9.23 -13.98 -8.19
N ILE A 11 10.08 -13.73 -7.19
CA ILE A 11 9.66 -13.26 -5.87
C ILE A 11 9.86 -11.76 -5.79
N ALA A 12 8.77 -11.01 -5.73
CA ALA A 12 8.80 -9.57 -5.47
C ALA A 12 8.48 -9.29 -3.99
N PHE A 13 9.37 -8.57 -3.31
CA PHE A 13 9.09 -8.07 -1.97
C PHE A 13 8.23 -6.82 -2.04
N ASP A 14 7.10 -6.86 -1.35
CA ASP A 14 6.18 -5.74 -1.27
C ASP A 14 6.69 -4.67 -0.26
N ARG A 15 6.06 -3.50 -0.28
CA ARG A 15 6.36 -2.33 0.59
C ARG A 15 6.41 -2.65 2.09
N PHE A 16 5.75 -3.71 2.54
CA PHE A 16 5.76 -4.15 3.94
C PHE A 16 7.10 -4.71 4.43
N ILE A 17 8.03 -5.01 3.52
CA ILE A 17 9.42 -5.38 3.88
C ILE A 17 10.26 -4.14 4.20
N TYR A 18 9.73 -2.95 3.96
CA TYR A 18 10.32 -1.67 4.34
C TYR A 18 11.71 -1.39 3.75
N VAL A 19 11.87 -1.56 2.45
CA VAL A 19 13.11 -1.23 1.76
C VAL A 19 13.22 0.29 1.58
N ALA A 20 13.92 0.96 2.51
CA ALA A 20 14.05 2.42 2.55
C ALA A 20 15.46 2.93 2.19
N ASN A 21 16.44 2.06 2.02
CA ASN A 21 17.81 2.42 1.69
C ASN A 21 18.54 1.30 0.93
N ALA A 22 19.73 1.59 0.40
CA ALA A 22 20.48 0.65 -0.41
C ALA A 22 20.98 -0.58 0.36
N ALA A 23 21.18 -0.50 1.68
CA ALA A 23 21.56 -1.66 2.48
C ALA A 23 20.38 -2.65 2.59
N ALA A 24 19.18 -2.16 2.90
CA ALA A 24 17.97 -2.97 2.92
C ALA A 24 17.64 -3.57 1.53
N ALA A 25 17.90 -2.81 0.45
CA ALA A 25 17.72 -3.30 -0.92
C ALA A 25 18.66 -4.49 -1.23
N ARG A 26 19.94 -4.36 -0.88
CA ARG A 26 20.91 -5.46 -1.06
C ARG A 26 20.54 -6.69 -0.23
N GLU A 27 20.09 -6.50 0.99
CA GLU A 27 19.67 -7.61 1.85
C GLU A 27 18.42 -8.31 1.28
N ALA A 28 17.42 -7.55 0.81
CA ALA A 28 16.25 -8.11 0.16
C ALA A 28 16.61 -9.01 -1.04
N LEU A 29 17.55 -8.55 -1.88
CA LEU A 29 18.03 -9.31 -3.03
C LEU A 29 18.87 -10.54 -2.59
N ALA A 30 19.69 -10.41 -1.54
CA ALA A 30 20.47 -11.51 -0.98
C ALA A 30 19.60 -12.61 -0.37
N LEU A 31 18.42 -12.25 0.15
CA LEU A 31 17.40 -13.19 0.63
C LEU A 31 16.71 -13.96 -0.50
N GLY A 32 16.89 -13.55 -1.76
CA GLY A 32 16.36 -14.23 -2.95
C GLY A 32 15.19 -13.51 -3.63
N ALA A 33 14.92 -12.26 -3.27
CA ALA A 33 13.97 -11.46 -4.03
C ALA A 33 14.53 -11.15 -5.43
N SER A 34 13.71 -11.28 -6.45
CA SER A 34 14.02 -10.81 -7.81
C SER A 34 13.82 -9.31 -7.95
N ARG A 35 12.86 -8.77 -7.19
CA ARG A 35 12.49 -7.35 -7.14
C ARG A 35 12.03 -6.96 -5.74
N PHE A 36 12.05 -5.67 -5.45
CA PHE A 36 11.51 -5.11 -4.20
C PHE A 36 10.78 -3.80 -4.45
N THR A 37 9.77 -3.53 -3.63
CA THR A 37 9.05 -2.25 -3.63
C THR A 37 9.72 -1.28 -2.66
N VAL A 38 10.11 -0.11 -3.16
CA VAL A 38 10.70 0.95 -2.35
C VAL A 38 9.65 1.46 -1.35
N SER A 39 10.05 1.60 -0.09
CA SER A 39 9.18 2.12 0.96
C SER A 39 8.71 3.54 0.64
N TYR A 40 7.47 3.85 0.99
CA TYR A 40 6.93 5.20 0.95
C TYR A 40 7.78 6.20 1.76
N GLU A 41 8.41 5.75 2.83
CA GLU A 41 9.20 6.57 3.75
C GLU A 41 10.69 6.62 3.36
N ALA A 42 11.08 6.09 2.20
CA ALA A 42 12.45 6.21 1.73
C ALA A 42 12.83 7.69 1.56
N PRO A 43 13.92 8.16 2.18
CA PRO A 43 14.31 9.57 2.12
C PRO A 43 14.75 10.01 0.73
N ASP A 44 15.31 9.08 -0.05
CA ASP A 44 15.74 9.32 -1.44
C ASP A 44 15.36 8.10 -2.31
N PRO A 45 14.11 8.03 -2.78
CA PRO A 45 13.67 6.93 -3.63
C PRO A 45 14.35 6.95 -5.02
N GLN A 46 14.69 8.12 -5.56
CA GLN A 46 15.35 8.23 -6.86
C GLN A 46 16.75 7.61 -6.85
N ALA A 47 17.52 7.78 -5.78
CA ALA A 47 18.81 7.11 -5.63
C ALA A 47 18.64 5.58 -5.62
N LEU A 48 17.56 5.04 -5.04
CA LEU A 48 17.28 3.61 -5.07
C LEU A 48 16.89 3.13 -6.48
N PHE A 49 16.09 3.89 -7.23
CA PHE A 49 15.74 3.55 -8.61
C PHE A 49 16.97 3.59 -9.52
N ALA A 50 17.85 4.57 -9.34
CA ALA A 50 19.10 4.66 -10.10
C ALA A 50 20.08 3.51 -9.77
N ALA A 51 20.19 3.14 -8.50
CA ALA A 51 21.08 2.08 -8.06
C ALA A 51 20.58 0.66 -8.40
N PHE A 52 19.26 0.48 -8.55
CA PHE A 52 18.62 -0.82 -8.79
C PHE A 52 17.53 -0.71 -9.87
N PRO A 53 17.85 -0.28 -11.10
CA PRO A 53 16.85 0.09 -12.12
C PRO A 53 15.91 -1.07 -12.47
N ASP A 54 16.42 -2.32 -12.57
CA ASP A 54 15.64 -3.50 -12.94
C ASP A 54 14.98 -4.21 -11.75
N LYS A 55 15.22 -3.73 -10.53
CA LYS A 55 14.84 -4.41 -9.29
C LYS A 55 13.90 -3.59 -8.42
N ALA A 56 14.07 -2.26 -8.44
CA ALA A 56 13.27 -1.36 -7.61
C ALA A 56 11.92 -1.04 -8.26
N ASN A 57 10.84 -1.27 -7.51
CA ASN A 57 9.47 -0.96 -7.90
C ASN A 57 8.98 0.26 -7.11
N ALA A 58 8.31 1.20 -7.79
CA ALA A 58 7.70 2.37 -7.20
C ALA A 58 6.18 2.21 -7.06
N VAL A 59 5.62 2.46 -5.89
CA VAL A 59 4.17 2.61 -5.75
C VAL A 59 3.79 4.04 -6.11
N ILE A 60 3.10 4.21 -7.25
CA ILE A 60 2.70 5.53 -7.76
C ILE A 60 1.32 5.97 -7.30
N TYR A 61 0.49 5.05 -6.85
CA TYR A 61 -0.85 5.34 -6.33
C TYR A 61 -1.21 4.35 -5.23
N GLN A 62 -1.58 4.87 -4.07
CA GLN A 62 -1.99 4.06 -2.92
C GLN A 62 -2.77 4.86 -1.89
N ASP A 63 -3.53 4.15 -1.07
CA ASP A 63 -3.95 4.67 0.23
C ASP A 63 -2.86 4.39 1.28
N LEU A 64 -2.59 5.36 2.13
CA LEU A 64 -1.80 5.18 3.34
C LEU A 64 -2.75 5.27 4.52
N PRO A 65 -2.91 4.19 5.31
CA PRO A 65 -3.70 4.26 6.52
C PRO A 65 -3.07 5.23 7.52
N LEU A 66 -3.86 6.21 7.97
CA LEU A 66 -3.51 7.07 9.10
C LEU A 66 -3.62 6.32 10.42
N PHE A 67 -4.48 5.30 10.43
CA PHE A 67 -4.78 4.52 11.60
C PHE A 67 -5.28 3.13 11.18
N ILE A 68 -4.85 2.10 11.90
CA ILE A 68 -5.30 0.72 11.75
C ILE A 68 -5.70 0.19 13.12
N SER A 69 -6.87 -0.41 13.23
CA SER A 69 -7.36 -0.98 14.47
C SER A 69 -8.09 -2.31 14.25
N GLU A 70 -7.91 -3.22 15.18
CA GLU A 70 -8.70 -4.44 15.31
C GLU A 70 -10.05 -4.18 15.99
N THR A 71 -10.25 -2.96 16.54
CA THR A 71 -11.49 -2.58 17.21
C THR A 71 -12.50 -2.04 16.20
N CYS A 72 -13.70 -2.58 16.20
CA CYS A 72 -14.79 -2.11 15.36
C CYS A 72 -15.43 -0.83 15.97
N PRO A 73 -15.32 0.34 15.34
CA PRO A 73 -15.89 1.57 15.88
C PRO A 73 -17.42 1.51 15.97
N TYR A 74 -18.08 0.76 15.09
CA TYR A 74 -19.54 0.59 15.13
C TYR A 74 -19.98 -0.27 16.29
N ALA A 75 -19.23 -1.33 16.61
CA ALA A 75 -19.52 -2.15 17.77
C ALA A 75 -19.28 -1.39 19.07
N SER A 76 -18.21 -0.58 19.13
CA SER A 76 -17.92 0.28 20.28
C SER A 76 -19.02 1.31 20.52
N ALA A 77 -19.50 1.97 19.46
CA ALA A 77 -20.56 2.97 19.55
C ALA A 77 -21.94 2.35 19.93
N ALA A 78 -22.22 1.14 19.44
CA ALA A 78 -23.51 0.46 19.66
C ALA A 78 -23.51 -0.47 20.90
N GLY A 79 -22.39 -0.63 21.58
CA GLY A 79 -22.20 -1.57 22.71
C GLY A 79 -22.29 -3.06 22.32
N LYS A 80 -22.46 -3.38 21.02
CA LYS A 80 -22.57 -4.76 20.51
C LYS A 80 -22.18 -4.85 19.04
N CYS A 81 -21.78 -6.04 18.59
CA CYS A 81 -21.53 -6.30 17.16
C CYS A 81 -22.82 -6.17 16.35
N LEU A 82 -22.80 -5.34 15.30
CA LEU A 82 -23.96 -5.12 14.41
C LEU A 82 -24.11 -6.18 13.32
N LYS A 83 -23.26 -7.21 13.31
CA LYS A 83 -23.26 -8.31 12.31
C LYS A 83 -23.27 -7.79 10.86
N CYS A 84 -22.50 -6.72 10.58
CA CYS A 84 -22.50 -6.01 9.30
C CYS A 84 -21.68 -6.70 8.18
N GLY A 85 -21.34 -7.98 8.34
CA GLY A 85 -20.50 -8.71 7.38
C GLY A 85 -19.03 -8.28 7.36
N GLY A 86 -18.61 -7.40 8.27
CA GLY A 86 -17.22 -6.96 8.40
C GLY A 86 -16.71 -6.02 7.31
N CYS A 87 -17.58 -5.55 6.39
CA CYS A 87 -17.21 -4.66 5.29
C CYS A 87 -18.11 -3.44 5.25
N ARG A 88 -17.55 -2.27 5.52
CA ARG A 88 -18.23 -0.96 5.40
C ARG A 88 -17.24 0.12 4.98
N GLN A 89 -17.72 1.11 4.25
CA GLN A 89 -16.95 2.32 3.94
C GLN A 89 -17.86 3.52 4.07
N GLN A 90 -17.34 4.58 4.71
CA GLN A 90 -18.05 5.85 4.85
C GLN A 90 -17.06 7.01 4.90
N THR A 91 -17.50 8.18 4.45
CA THR A 91 -16.76 9.42 4.61
C THR A 91 -17.09 10.02 5.98
N ILE A 92 -16.07 10.50 6.67
CA ILE A 92 -16.16 11.16 7.97
C ILE A 92 -15.57 12.56 7.82
N THR A 93 -16.33 13.58 8.19
CA THR A 93 -15.86 14.97 8.22
C THR A 93 -15.70 15.41 9.69
N SER A 94 -14.57 16.03 10.00
CA SER A 94 -14.26 16.58 11.31
C SER A 94 -13.61 17.95 11.16
N ARG A 95 -13.34 18.61 12.29
CA ARG A 95 -12.56 19.88 12.30
C ARG A 95 -11.16 19.76 11.71
N TYR A 96 -10.63 18.58 11.59
CA TYR A 96 -9.28 18.29 11.04
C TYR A 96 -9.27 17.92 9.56
N GLY A 97 -10.44 17.79 8.94
CA GLY A 97 -10.59 17.45 7.53
C GLY A 97 -11.57 16.32 7.28
N THR A 98 -11.55 15.86 6.03
CA THR A 98 -12.38 14.75 5.55
C THR A 98 -11.53 13.49 5.43
N PHE A 99 -12.06 12.38 5.90
CA PHE A 99 -11.39 11.08 5.95
C PHE A 99 -12.31 9.99 5.43
N VAL A 100 -11.76 8.85 5.06
CA VAL A 100 -12.52 7.66 4.69
C VAL A 100 -12.28 6.57 5.73
N SER A 101 -13.33 6.17 6.41
CA SER A 101 -13.35 5.04 7.33
C SER A 101 -13.72 3.78 6.57
N VAL A 102 -12.86 2.79 6.58
CA VAL A 102 -13.05 1.52 5.90
C VAL A 102 -12.98 0.37 6.89
N MET A 103 -14.02 -0.47 6.90
CA MET A 103 -14.01 -1.75 7.60
C MET A 103 -13.81 -2.86 6.57
N LYS A 104 -12.82 -3.72 6.80
CA LYS A 104 -12.59 -4.96 6.04
C LYS A 104 -12.31 -6.10 7.01
N HIS A 105 -13.10 -7.17 6.95
CA HIS A 105 -12.94 -8.34 7.81
C HIS A 105 -12.82 -7.98 9.30
N CYS A 106 -13.67 -7.05 9.77
CA CYS A 106 -13.68 -6.48 11.12
C CYS A 106 -12.40 -5.70 11.52
N ARG A 107 -11.49 -5.45 10.60
CA ARG A 107 -10.36 -4.54 10.79
C ARG A 107 -10.71 -3.16 10.27
N HIS A 108 -10.43 -2.13 11.05
CA HIS A 108 -10.73 -0.74 10.73
C HIS A 108 -9.49 -0.02 10.21
N PHE A 109 -9.67 0.71 9.10
CA PHE A 109 -8.67 1.58 8.49
C PHE A 109 -9.24 3.00 8.39
N LEU A 110 -8.48 3.98 8.84
CA LEU A 110 -8.78 5.39 8.59
C LEU A 110 -7.82 5.89 7.52
N LEU A 111 -8.36 6.41 6.43
CA LEU A 111 -7.62 6.85 5.26
C LEU A 111 -7.84 8.34 5.03
N ASN A 112 -6.90 9.00 4.34
CA ASN A 112 -7.15 10.33 3.79
C ASN A 112 -8.32 10.29 2.80
N GLU A 113 -8.98 11.44 2.58
CA GLU A 113 -10.05 11.56 1.60
C GLU A 113 -9.61 11.10 0.21
N LYS A 114 -8.43 11.53 -0.20
CA LYS A 114 -7.83 11.16 -1.49
C LYS A 114 -6.63 10.24 -1.30
N PRO A 115 -6.49 9.20 -2.13
CA PRO A 115 -5.27 8.41 -2.18
C PRO A 115 -4.07 9.26 -2.58
N HIS A 116 -2.88 8.80 -2.23
CA HIS A 116 -1.64 9.44 -2.61
C HIS A 116 -1.28 9.10 -4.06
N LEU A 117 -1.00 10.12 -4.85
CA LEU A 117 -0.49 10.01 -6.22
C LEU A 117 0.94 10.56 -6.26
N ARG A 118 1.92 9.72 -6.57
CA ARG A 118 3.37 9.98 -6.46
C ARG A 118 4.11 9.76 -7.79
N LYS A 119 3.59 10.32 -8.89
CA LYS A 119 4.22 10.15 -10.22
C LYS A 119 5.63 10.76 -10.28
N LYS A 120 5.84 11.93 -9.64
CA LYS A 120 7.14 12.61 -9.63
C LYS A 120 8.19 11.84 -8.82
N GLU A 121 7.82 11.36 -7.65
CA GLU A 121 8.71 10.59 -6.77
C GLU A 121 9.07 9.23 -7.35
N ALA A 122 8.30 8.74 -8.30
CA ALA A 122 8.55 7.51 -9.04
C ALA A 122 9.32 7.74 -10.35
N GLU A 123 9.83 8.94 -10.57
CA GLU A 123 10.67 9.25 -11.72
C GLU A 123 11.95 8.42 -11.67
N GLY A 124 12.31 7.79 -12.80
CA GLY A 124 13.42 6.83 -12.86
C GLY A 124 13.07 5.39 -12.52
N ALA A 125 11.92 5.12 -11.91
CA ALA A 125 11.47 3.74 -11.68
C ALA A 125 11.00 3.09 -12.98
N GLN A 126 11.59 1.92 -13.32
CA GLN A 126 11.16 1.12 -14.47
C GLN A 126 9.84 0.39 -14.16
N TRP A 127 9.68 -0.10 -12.94
CA TRP A 127 8.49 -0.80 -12.46
C TRP A 127 7.62 0.12 -11.62
N ARG A 128 6.32 0.19 -11.96
CA ARG A 128 5.35 1.04 -11.27
C ARG A 128 4.15 0.23 -10.83
N GLN A 129 3.73 0.43 -9.58
CA GLN A 129 2.62 -0.27 -8.96
C GLN A 129 1.50 0.71 -8.61
N ILE A 130 0.26 0.28 -8.84
CA ILE A 130 -0.96 0.94 -8.40
C ILE A 130 -1.62 0.01 -7.39
N ASP A 131 -1.93 0.54 -6.20
CA ASP A 131 -2.46 -0.23 -5.09
C ASP A 131 -3.90 0.18 -4.78
N PHE A 132 -4.80 -0.80 -4.81
CA PHE A 132 -6.21 -0.68 -4.48
C PHE A 132 -6.59 -1.46 -3.22
N MET A 133 -5.67 -1.67 -2.29
CA MET A 133 -5.83 -2.60 -1.17
C MET A 133 -6.91 -2.19 -0.17
N TYR A 134 -6.94 -0.93 0.24
CA TYR A 134 -7.69 -0.54 1.45
C TYR A 134 -9.14 -0.16 1.19
N ARG A 135 -9.44 0.66 0.18
CA ARG A 135 -10.82 1.05 -0.13
C ARG A 135 -11.64 -0.11 -0.69
N ASN A 136 -12.95 -0.01 -0.52
CA ASN A 136 -13.87 -0.91 -1.20
C ASN A 136 -14.07 -0.42 -2.65
N TRP A 137 -13.28 -0.95 -3.56
CA TRP A 137 -13.35 -0.65 -4.97
C TRP A 137 -14.39 -1.53 -5.68
N THR A 138 -15.25 -0.92 -6.50
CA THR A 138 -15.94 -1.68 -7.52
C THR A 138 -14.96 -1.95 -8.68
N PRO A 139 -15.11 -3.05 -9.44
CA PRO A 139 -14.24 -3.32 -10.59
C PRO A 139 -14.18 -2.14 -11.57
N GLN A 140 -15.32 -1.51 -11.87
CA GLN A 140 -15.37 -0.36 -12.77
C GLN A 140 -14.61 0.84 -12.22
N ALA A 141 -14.80 1.19 -10.95
CA ALA A 141 -14.09 2.32 -10.32
C ALA A 141 -12.56 2.11 -10.30
N ALA A 142 -12.10 0.88 -10.10
CA ALA A 142 -10.68 0.54 -10.16
C ALA A 142 -10.12 0.73 -11.57
N VAL A 143 -10.84 0.24 -12.60
CA VAL A 143 -10.46 0.41 -14.01
C VAL A 143 -10.41 1.88 -14.41
N ASP A 144 -11.44 2.66 -14.04
CA ASP A 144 -11.51 4.09 -14.38
C ASP A 144 -10.41 4.89 -13.69
N THR A 145 -10.08 4.52 -12.45
CA THR A 145 -8.97 5.14 -11.72
C THR A 145 -7.63 4.78 -12.35
N PHE A 146 -7.42 3.51 -12.69
CA PHE A 146 -6.23 3.05 -13.39
C PHE A 146 -5.99 3.85 -14.68
N ARG A 147 -7.02 3.99 -15.53
CA ARG A 147 -6.95 4.74 -16.80
C ARG A 147 -6.58 6.22 -16.63
N LYS A 148 -6.94 6.83 -15.50
CA LYS A 148 -6.59 8.24 -15.19
C LYS A 148 -5.15 8.38 -14.69
N ILE A 149 -4.57 7.32 -14.13
CA ILE A 149 -3.23 7.32 -13.55
C ILE A 149 -2.18 6.99 -14.60
N VAL A 150 -2.46 6.03 -15.46
CA VAL A 150 -1.58 5.59 -16.55
C VAL A 150 -1.72 6.51 -17.74
#